data_2e5271344a253acfa2fde8d07aff0bbe
#
_entry.id   2e5271344a253acfa2fde8d07aff0bbe
#
_cell.length_a   1.000
_cell.length_b   1.000
_cell.length_c   1.000
_cell.angle_alpha   90.00
_cell.angle_beta   90.00
_cell.angle_gamma   90.00
#
_symmetry.space_group_name_H-M   'P 1'
#
loop_
_entity.id
_entity.type
_entity.pdbx_description
1 polymer ?
#
loop_
_entity_poly.entity_id
_entity_poly.type
_entity_poly.pdbx_seq_one_letter_code
_entity_poly.pdbx_strand_id
1 'polypeptide(L)'
;MPHTYDVIVIGAGPAGENAADYAKQRGLSVAIVESDLVGGECSYWGCMPSKALLRPTEALAAVTRLPAAASAVTGEIDVDAVLRSRDAFTSSWDDDGQAQWLESVDVELVRGHGRLAGERVVEVTASDGTVTRYEATRGVVLGVGSRAALPPIPGLAEATTWDNRDVTEMKEIPDRLLVLGGGVIGVEMAQAVRRLGASEVTI
;
A
#
# COMPACT_ATOMS: atom_id res chain seq x y z
N MET A 1 -25.50 -8.39 -22.03
CA MET A 1 -24.65 -7.56 -22.93
C MET A 1 -23.35 -7.36 -22.20
N PRO A 2 -22.21 -7.29 -22.86
CA PRO A 2 -20.96 -7.00 -22.15
C PRO A 2 -21.04 -5.58 -21.53
N HIS A 3 -20.45 -5.43 -20.35
CA HIS A 3 -20.29 -4.12 -19.72
C HIS A 3 -19.25 -3.33 -20.53
N THR A 4 -19.65 -2.16 -21.06
CA THR A 4 -18.81 -1.39 -21.98
C THR A 4 -18.49 -0.03 -21.41
N TYR A 5 -17.19 0.36 -21.44
CA TYR A 5 -16.65 1.64 -20.97
C TYR A 5 -15.70 2.24 -22.02
N ASP A 6 -15.44 3.52 -21.96
CA ASP A 6 -14.38 4.11 -22.80
C ASP A 6 -13.01 3.61 -22.36
N VAL A 7 -12.77 3.59 -21.03
CA VAL A 7 -11.51 3.16 -20.44
C VAL A 7 -11.77 2.16 -19.32
N ILE A 8 -10.99 1.10 -19.27
CA ILE A 8 -10.94 0.18 -18.13
C ILE A 8 -9.54 0.26 -17.53
N VAL A 9 -9.48 0.48 -16.21
CA VAL A 9 -8.22 0.48 -15.44
C VAL A 9 -8.14 -0.79 -14.63
N ILE A 10 -7.04 -1.54 -14.73
CA ILE A 10 -6.79 -2.72 -13.89
C ILE A 10 -5.79 -2.34 -12.81
N GLY A 11 -6.23 -2.38 -11.56
CA GLY A 11 -5.51 -1.97 -10.36
C GLY A 11 -5.88 -0.55 -9.92
N ALA A 12 -6.37 -0.41 -8.68
CA ALA A 12 -6.77 0.84 -8.06
C ALA A 12 -5.77 1.34 -7.00
N GLY A 13 -4.48 1.13 -7.25
CA GLY A 13 -3.43 1.85 -6.55
C GLY A 13 -3.28 3.29 -7.08
N PRO A 14 -2.35 4.10 -6.55
CA PRO A 14 -2.22 5.53 -6.89
C PRO A 14 -2.13 5.82 -8.40
N ALA A 15 -1.48 4.95 -9.17
CA ALA A 15 -1.39 5.12 -10.63
C ALA A 15 -2.74 4.89 -11.31
N GLY A 16 -3.49 3.85 -10.87
CA GLY A 16 -4.80 3.53 -11.43
C GLY A 16 -5.85 4.56 -11.07
N GLU A 17 -5.91 4.99 -9.81
CA GLU A 17 -6.83 6.05 -9.35
C GLU A 17 -6.65 7.34 -10.15
N ASN A 18 -5.40 7.80 -10.31
CA ASN A 18 -5.11 8.99 -11.11
C ASN A 18 -5.47 8.80 -12.58
N ALA A 19 -5.20 7.63 -13.17
CA ALA A 19 -5.55 7.36 -14.56
C ALA A 19 -7.07 7.37 -14.77
N ALA A 20 -7.83 6.81 -13.83
CA ALA A 20 -9.30 6.80 -13.86
C ALA A 20 -9.86 8.22 -13.72
N ASP A 21 -9.38 9.00 -12.75
CA ASP A 21 -9.82 10.39 -12.52
C ASP A 21 -9.53 11.27 -13.74
N TYR A 22 -8.32 11.23 -14.30
CA TYR A 22 -7.98 11.99 -15.50
C TYR A 22 -8.82 11.61 -16.71
N ALA A 23 -9.19 10.33 -16.86
CA ALA A 23 -10.09 9.90 -17.92
C ALA A 23 -11.50 10.46 -17.70
N LYS A 24 -12.01 10.43 -16.47
CA LYS A 24 -13.32 11.05 -16.13
C LYS A 24 -13.33 12.54 -16.37
N GLN A 25 -12.30 13.27 -15.98
CA GLN A 25 -12.17 14.73 -16.25
C GLN A 25 -12.23 15.06 -17.75
N ARG A 26 -11.97 14.10 -18.64
CA ARG A 26 -12.10 14.23 -20.09
C ARG A 26 -13.47 13.77 -20.63
N GLY A 27 -14.42 13.49 -19.74
CA GLY A 27 -15.78 13.07 -20.08
C GLY A 27 -15.90 11.62 -20.55
N LEU A 28 -14.92 10.76 -20.27
CA LEU A 28 -14.96 9.34 -20.62
C LEU A 28 -15.72 8.53 -19.57
N SER A 29 -16.37 7.45 -19.99
CA SER A 29 -16.88 6.43 -19.09
C SER A 29 -15.73 5.52 -18.64
N VAL A 30 -15.63 5.29 -17.31
CA VAL A 30 -14.48 4.57 -16.74
C VAL A 30 -14.95 3.52 -15.74
N ALA A 31 -14.40 2.31 -15.87
CA ALA A 31 -14.41 1.30 -14.82
C ALA A 31 -12.98 1.07 -14.31
N ILE A 32 -12.83 0.90 -12.98
CA ILE A 32 -11.59 0.51 -12.35
C ILE A 32 -11.76 -0.83 -11.64
N VAL A 33 -10.85 -1.75 -11.88
CA VAL A 33 -10.91 -3.12 -11.35
C VAL A 33 -9.89 -3.26 -10.23
N GLU A 34 -10.32 -3.72 -9.05
CA GLU A 34 -9.43 -3.93 -7.89
C GLU A 34 -9.75 -5.25 -7.19
N SER A 35 -8.70 -6.04 -6.95
CA SER A 35 -8.80 -7.35 -6.29
C SER A 35 -8.54 -7.30 -4.79
N ASP A 36 -7.99 -6.20 -4.29
CA ASP A 36 -7.62 -5.98 -2.89
C ASP A 36 -8.23 -4.63 -2.44
N LEU A 37 -7.48 -3.79 -1.75
CA LEU A 37 -7.95 -2.49 -1.27
C LEU A 37 -7.72 -1.38 -2.30
N VAL A 38 -8.74 -0.55 -2.52
CA VAL A 38 -8.64 0.68 -3.32
C VAL A 38 -7.71 1.65 -2.61
N GLY A 39 -6.67 2.14 -3.30
CA GLY A 39 -5.55 2.87 -2.72
C GLY A 39 -4.24 2.09 -2.78
N GLY A 40 -4.32 0.76 -2.87
CA GLY A 40 -3.22 -0.16 -3.11
C GLY A 40 -2.09 -0.09 -2.08
N GLU A 41 -0.92 -0.53 -2.48
CA GLU A 41 0.27 -0.62 -1.61
C GLU A 41 0.63 0.72 -0.95
N CYS A 42 0.50 1.84 -1.65
CA CYS A 42 0.88 3.14 -1.11
C CYS A 42 0.07 3.51 0.13
N SER A 43 -1.24 3.33 0.08
CA SER A 43 -2.15 3.71 1.15
C SER A 43 -2.06 2.78 2.36
N TYR A 44 -1.84 1.49 2.13
CA TYR A 44 -2.00 0.47 3.17
C TYR A 44 -0.69 -0.20 3.59
N TRP A 45 0.28 -0.38 2.69
CA TRP A 45 1.48 -1.19 2.95
C TRP A 45 2.79 -0.52 2.50
N GLY A 46 2.72 0.74 2.07
CA GLY A 46 3.88 1.49 1.57
C GLY A 46 3.99 2.88 2.18
N CYS A 47 3.62 3.90 1.41
CA CYS A 47 3.89 5.30 1.71
C CYS A 47 3.27 5.75 3.03
N MET A 48 1.98 5.46 3.24
CA MET A 48 1.26 5.96 4.41
C MET A 48 1.74 5.31 5.71
N PRO A 49 1.72 3.97 5.87
CA PRO A 49 2.15 3.35 7.11
C PRO A 49 3.64 3.56 7.38
N SER A 50 4.51 3.53 6.36
CA SER A 50 5.95 3.73 6.59
C SER A 50 6.25 5.13 7.14
N LYS A 51 5.60 6.17 6.61
CA LYS A 51 5.79 7.55 7.09
C LYS A 51 5.17 7.76 8.47
N ALA A 52 4.06 7.11 8.77
CA ALA A 52 3.48 7.13 10.11
C ALA A 52 4.41 6.49 11.17
N LEU A 53 5.11 5.41 10.81
CA LEU A 53 6.10 4.77 11.68
C LEU A 53 7.40 5.59 11.82
N LEU A 54 7.87 6.22 10.73
CA LEU A 54 9.13 6.97 10.72
C LEU A 54 9.01 8.34 11.38
N ARG A 55 7.94 9.08 11.11
CA ARG A 55 7.82 10.50 11.45
C ARG A 55 7.98 10.82 12.94
N PRO A 56 7.36 10.09 13.88
CA PRO A 56 7.53 10.36 15.30
C PRO A 56 8.99 10.22 15.76
N THR A 57 9.67 9.17 15.28
CA THR A 57 11.08 8.92 15.65
C THR A 57 12.04 9.91 14.99
N GLU A 58 11.75 10.40 13.79
CA GLU A 58 12.51 11.45 13.12
C GLU A 58 12.38 12.80 13.84
N ALA A 59 11.15 13.15 14.24
CA ALA A 59 10.90 14.38 14.98
C ALA A 59 11.68 14.40 16.31
N LEU A 60 11.63 13.29 17.06
CA LEU A 60 12.39 13.14 18.29
C LEU A 60 13.90 13.24 18.05
N ALA A 61 14.41 12.53 17.04
CA ALA A 61 15.83 12.57 16.68
C ALA A 61 16.27 13.97 16.19
N ALA A 62 15.39 14.74 15.57
CA ALA A 62 15.69 16.12 15.18
C ALA A 62 15.84 17.03 16.40
N VAL A 63 14.93 16.93 17.38
CA VAL A 63 14.97 17.73 18.60
C VAL A 63 16.20 17.37 19.45
N THR A 64 16.50 16.08 19.61
CA THR A 64 17.63 15.62 20.45
C THR A 64 19.00 15.99 19.88
N ARG A 65 19.10 16.28 18.57
CA ARG A 65 20.33 16.81 17.96
C ARG A 65 20.57 18.30 18.21
N LEU A 66 19.59 19.02 18.73
CA LEU A 66 19.71 20.45 19.03
C LEU A 66 20.05 20.62 20.52
N PRO A 67 21.26 21.03 20.89
CA PRO A 67 21.68 21.08 22.30
C PRO A 67 20.73 21.88 23.21
N ALA A 68 20.20 23.00 22.71
CA ALA A 68 19.27 23.84 23.46
C ALA A 68 17.87 23.23 23.65
N ALA A 69 17.47 22.29 22.77
CA ALA A 69 16.15 21.65 22.81
C ALA A 69 16.20 20.24 23.39
N ALA A 70 17.36 19.57 23.32
CA ALA A 70 17.53 18.20 23.78
C ALA A 70 17.13 18.02 25.24
N SER A 71 17.46 19.00 26.11
CA SER A 71 17.13 18.96 27.55
C SER A 71 15.61 19.08 27.83
N ALA A 72 14.82 19.53 26.87
CA ALA A 72 13.36 19.56 26.99
C ALA A 72 12.68 18.20 26.74
N VAL A 73 13.42 17.23 26.19
CA VAL A 73 12.93 15.87 25.99
C VAL A 73 13.19 15.08 27.25
N THR A 74 12.13 14.75 27.98
CA THR A 74 12.19 14.10 29.30
C THR A 74 11.59 12.69 29.33
N GLY A 75 11.13 12.16 28.20
CA GLY A 75 10.48 10.86 28.10
C GLY A 75 10.95 10.07 26.90
N GLU A 76 10.40 8.88 26.80
CA GLU A 76 10.61 7.96 25.67
C GLU A 76 9.43 8.02 24.72
N ILE A 77 9.62 7.45 23.53
CA ILE A 77 8.54 7.36 22.53
C ILE A 77 7.48 6.35 22.99
N ASP A 78 6.22 6.75 22.94
CA ASP A 78 5.08 5.83 23.16
C ASP A 78 4.89 5.01 21.89
N VAL A 79 5.43 3.79 21.89
CA VAL A 79 5.37 2.86 20.75
C VAL A 79 3.93 2.50 20.40
N ASP A 80 3.09 2.25 21.39
CA ASP A 80 1.67 1.93 21.17
C ASP A 80 0.94 3.09 20.50
N ALA A 81 1.24 4.34 20.88
CA ALA A 81 0.66 5.51 20.23
C ALA A 81 1.15 5.63 18.77
N VAL A 82 2.41 5.28 18.48
CA VAL A 82 2.92 5.25 17.09
C VAL A 82 2.18 4.20 16.26
N LEU A 83 2.00 2.98 16.79
CA LEU A 83 1.28 1.92 16.09
C LEU A 83 -0.20 2.29 15.86
N ARG A 84 -0.87 2.85 16.88
CA ARG A 84 -2.25 3.36 16.72
C ARG A 84 -2.34 4.48 15.68
N SER A 85 -1.37 5.38 15.65
CA SER A 85 -1.31 6.44 14.64
C SER A 85 -1.14 5.88 13.23
N ARG A 86 -0.28 4.86 13.06
CA ARG A 86 -0.12 4.14 11.80
C ARG A 86 -1.44 3.50 11.35
N ASP A 87 -2.16 2.82 12.27
CA ASP A 87 -3.47 2.23 11.99
C ASP A 87 -4.48 3.30 11.52
N ALA A 88 -4.49 4.47 12.15
CA ALA A 88 -5.33 5.58 11.73
C ALA A 88 -4.96 6.12 10.34
N PHE A 89 -3.66 6.20 10.01
CA PHE A 89 -3.19 6.65 8.68
C PHE A 89 -3.55 5.67 7.55
N THR A 90 -3.73 4.40 7.86
CA THR A 90 -4.17 3.36 6.92
C THR A 90 -5.66 3.10 7.00
N SER A 91 -6.43 3.96 7.68
CA SER A 91 -7.87 3.76 7.96
C SER A 91 -8.16 2.35 8.53
N SER A 92 -7.21 1.80 9.30
CA SER A 92 -7.27 0.42 9.82
C SER A 92 -7.46 -0.64 8.72
N TRP A 93 -6.87 -0.42 7.55
CA TRP A 93 -7.01 -1.24 6.32
C TRP A 93 -8.45 -1.36 5.82
N ASP A 94 -9.23 -0.30 5.99
CA ASP A 94 -10.55 -0.13 5.44
C ASP A 94 -10.49 0.85 4.25
N ASP A 95 -11.02 0.46 3.10
CA ASP A 95 -10.97 1.26 1.87
C ASP A 95 -12.30 1.93 1.50
N ASP A 96 -13.27 1.93 2.41
CA ASP A 96 -14.58 2.55 2.17
C ASP A 96 -14.46 4.02 1.73
N GLY A 97 -13.52 4.76 2.32
CA GLY A 97 -13.27 6.15 1.96
C GLY A 97 -12.81 6.34 0.52
N GLN A 98 -11.89 5.48 0.05
CA GLN A 98 -11.42 5.50 -1.34
C GLN A 98 -12.50 5.00 -2.31
N ALA A 99 -13.27 3.98 -1.93
CA ALA A 99 -14.39 3.50 -2.73
C ALA A 99 -15.46 4.58 -2.89
N GLN A 100 -15.81 5.31 -1.83
CA GLN A 100 -16.73 6.46 -1.87
C GLN A 100 -16.18 7.60 -2.72
N TRP A 101 -14.86 7.83 -2.69
CA TRP A 101 -14.26 8.82 -3.58
C TRP A 101 -14.41 8.44 -5.05
N LEU A 102 -14.17 7.18 -5.45
CA LEU A 102 -14.42 6.71 -6.82
C LEU A 102 -15.87 6.93 -7.24
N GLU A 103 -16.84 6.61 -6.37
CA GLU A 103 -18.25 6.88 -6.60
C GLU A 103 -18.52 8.39 -6.79
N SER A 104 -17.90 9.24 -5.96
CA SER A 104 -18.08 10.70 -6.03
C SER A 104 -17.60 11.32 -7.33
N VAL A 105 -16.64 10.70 -8.00
CA VAL A 105 -16.13 11.12 -9.33
C VAL A 105 -16.73 10.30 -10.46
N ASP A 106 -17.76 9.49 -10.19
CA ASP A 106 -18.49 8.67 -11.16
C ASP A 106 -17.58 7.68 -11.92
N VAL A 107 -16.64 7.06 -11.20
CA VAL A 107 -15.83 5.92 -11.66
C VAL A 107 -16.42 4.65 -11.10
N GLU A 108 -16.77 3.69 -11.96
CA GLU A 108 -17.32 2.42 -11.51
C GLU A 108 -16.22 1.51 -10.94
N LEU A 109 -16.36 1.14 -9.66
CA LEU A 109 -15.48 0.18 -9.01
C LEU A 109 -15.97 -1.24 -9.24
N VAL A 110 -15.13 -2.07 -9.86
CA VAL A 110 -15.36 -3.49 -10.07
C VAL A 110 -14.43 -4.29 -9.18
N ARG A 111 -14.99 -4.95 -8.16
CA ARG A 111 -14.21 -5.80 -7.25
C ARG A 111 -13.90 -7.14 -7.89
N GLY A 112 -12.63 -7.50 -7.97
CA GLY A 112 -12.17 -8.78 -8.47
C GLY A 112 -10.83 -8.71 -9.18
N HIS A 113 -10.34 -9.87 -9.57
CA HIS A 113 -9.06 -10.01 -10.26
C HIS A 113 -9.24 -9.82 -11.77
N GLY A 114 -8.73 -8.69 -12.29
CA GLY A 114 -8.77 -8.34 -13.71
C GLY A 114 -7.65 -8.97 -14.53
N ARG A 115 -7.99 -9.51 -15.71
CA ARG A 115 -7.03 -10.03 -16.69
C ARG A 115 -7.38 -9.56 -18.08
N LEU A 116 -6.36 -9.32 -18.90
CA LEU A 116 -6.56 -9.11 -20.34
C LEU A 116 -7.00 -10.44 -20.99
N ALA A 117 -8.09 -10.38 -21.73
CA ALA A 117 -8.68 -11.53 -22.42
C ALA A 117 -8.81 -11.31 -23.94
N GLY A 118 -8.16 -10.30 -24.47
CA GLY A 118 -8.15 -9.93 -25.87
C GLY A 118 -7.86 -8.45 -26.05
N GLU A 119 -7.96 -7.96 -27.28
CA GLU A 119 -7.79 -6.54 -27.56
C GLU A 119 -8.91 -5.75 -26.87
N ARG A 120 -8.55 -4.87 -25.92
CA ARG A 120 -9.47 -4.05 -25.13
C ARG A 120 -10.54 -4.84 -24.36
N VAL A 121 -10.28 -6.09 -24.08
CA VAL A 121 -11.16 -6.98 -23.32
C VAL A 121 -10.53 -7.34 -22.00
N VAL A 122 -11.31 -7.19 -20.93
CA VAL A 122 -10.93 -7.54 -19.57
C VAL A 122 -11.92 -8.56 -19.03
N GLU A 123 -11.42 -9.65 -18.49
CA GLU A 123 -12.20 -10.58 -17.67
C GLU A 123 -11.90 -10.32 -16.21
N VAL A 124 -12.94 -10.19 -15.40
CA VAL A 124 -12.82 -9.98 -13.96
C VAL A 124 -13.39 -11.19 -13.25
N THR A 125 -12.56 -11.82 -12.42
CA THR A 125 -12.98 -12.91 -11.55
C THR A 125 -13.28 -12.34 -10.16
N ALA A 126 -14.53 -12.39 -9.74
CA ALA A 126 -14.97 -11.99 -8.41
C ALA A 126 -14.55 -13.02 -7.34
N SER A 127 -14.69 -12.66 -6.06
CA SER A 127 -14.30 -13.51 -4.92
C SER A 127 -15.08 -14.84 -4.85
N ASP A 128 -16.29 -14.88 -5.40
CA ASP A 128 -17.12 -16.10 -5.51
C ASP A 128 -16.78 -16.98 -6.71
N GLY A 129 -15.77 -16.57 -7.52
CA GLY A 129 -15.36 -17.26 -8.72
C GLY A 129 -16.17 -16.89 -9.98
N THR A 130 -17.16 -16.01 -9.89
CA THR A 130 -17.90 -15.52 -11.05
C THR A 130 -16.98 -14.73 -11.97
N VAL A 131 -17.01 -15.04 -13.26
CA VAL A 131 -16.24 -14.34 -14.29
C VAL A 131 -17.14 -13.44 -15.09
N THR A 132 -16.85 -12.16 -15.11
CA THR A 132 -17.57 -11.16 -15.89
C THR A 132 -16.65 -10.53 -16.92
N ARG A 133 -17.16 -10.34 -18.14
CA ARG A 133 -16.42 -9.77 -19.26
C ARG A 133 -16.79 -8.31 -19.46
N TYR A 134 -15.76 -7.47 -19.60
CA TYR A 134 -15.82 -6.04 -19.83
C TYR A 134 -15.10 -5.67 -21.12
N GLU A 135 -15.59 -4.67 -21.84
CA GLU A 135 -15.00 -4.21 -23.10
C GLU A 135 -14.71 -2.72 -23.04
N ALA A 136 -13.49 -2.30 -23.40
CA ALA A 136 -13.13 -0.90 -23.51
C ALA A 136 -13.24 -0.44 -24.97
N THR A 137 -13.88 0.71 -25.21
CA THR A 137 -13.97 1.26 -26.58
C THR A 137 -12.68 1.96 -26.99
N ARG A 138 -11.92 2.52 -26.04
CA ARG A 138 -10.68 3.27 -26.30
C ARG A 138 -9.43 2.57 -25.82
N GLY A 139 -9.39 2.08 -24.58
CA GLY A 139 -8.18 1.45 -24.07
C GLY A 139 -8.30 0.85 -22.69
N VAL A 140 -7.33 0.00 -22.36
CA VAL A 140 -7.15 -0.56 -21.03
C VAL A 140 -5.85 -0.02 -20.44
N VAL A 141 -5.91 0.47 -19.21
CA VAL A 141 -4.74 0.93 -18.43
C VAL A 141 -4.35 -0.15 -17.44
N LEU A 142 -3.07 -0.48 -17.39
CA LEU A 142 -2.53 -1.44 -16.42
C LEU A 142 -1.84 -0.69 -15.28
N GLY A 143 -2.49 -0.62 -14.13
CA GLY A 143 -1.96 -0.06 -12.88
C GLY A 143 -1.76 -1.14 -11.82
N VAL A 144 -1.35 -2.34 -12.22
CA VAL A 144 -1.37 -3.57 -11.40
C VAL A 144 -0.33 -3.64 -10.28
N GLY A 145 0.52 -2.61 -10.15
CA GLY A 145 1.53 -2.56 -9.08
C GLY A 145 2.58 -3.66 -9.15
N SER A 146 3.12 -4.00 -8.00
CA SER A 146 4.12 -5.06 -7.81
C SER A 146 3.88 -5.73 -6.44
N ARG A 147 4.47 -6.90 -6.27
CA ARG A 147 4.50 -7.58 -4.97
C ARG A 147 5.94 -7.85 -4.54
N ALA A 148 6.15 -8.05 -3.25
CA ALA A 148 7.42 -8.51 -2.73
C ALA A 148 7.82 -9.84 -3.39
N ALA A 149 9.10 -9.96 -3.74
CA ALA A 149 9.67 -11.19 -4.27
C ALA A 149 10.52 -11.86 -3.18
N LEU A 150 10.20 -13.12 -2.89
CA LEU A 150 11.04 -13.93 -2.03
C LEU A 150 12.17 -14.54 -2.88
N PRO A 151 13.44 -14.19 -2.62
CA PRO A 151 14.55 -14.72 -3.41
C PRO A 151 14.74 -16.23 -3.13
N PRO A 152 15.19 -17.02 -4.11
CA PRO A 152 15.36 -18.47 -3.97
C PRO A 152 16.65 -18.82 -3.19
N ILE A 153 16.75 -18.35 -1.95
CA ILE A 153 17.86 -18.66 -1.04
C ILE A 153 17.50 -19.94 -0.30
N PRO A 154 18.40 -20.95 -0.28
CA PRO A 154 18.15 -22.20 0.47
C PRO A 154 17.81 -21.91 1.94
N GLY A 155 16.71 -22.49 2.44
CA GLY A 155 16.22 -22.33 3.82
C GLY A 155 15.36 -21.08 4.04
N LEU A 156 15.28 -20.15 3.09
CA LEU A 156 14.51 -18.92 3.29
C LEU A 156 12.99 -19.18 3.26
N ALA A 157 12.55 -20.12 2.43
CA ALA A 157 11.12 -20.47 2.35
C ALA A 157 10.58 -21.16 3.61
N GLU A 158 11.47 -21.78 4.40
CA GLU A 158 11.18 -22.44 5.69
C GLU A 158 11.33 -21.50 6.90
N ALA A 159 11.93 -20.33 6.69
CA ALA A 159 12.12 -19.32 7.73
C ALA A 159 10.84 -18.48 7.89
N THR A 160 10.63 -17.92 9.08
CA THR A 160 9.64 -16.88 9.30
C THR A 160 10.13 -15.59 8.64
N THR A 161 9.57 -15.25 7.50
CA THR A 161 9.93 -14.04 6.75
C THR A 161 8.79 -13.01 6.78
N TRP A 162 9.17 -11.75 6.78
CA TRP A 162 8.28 -10.61 6.63
C TRP A 162 8.54 -9.94 5.28
N ASP A 163 7.49 -9.55 4.59
CA ASP A 163 7.57 -8.63 3.46
C ASP A 163 7.19 -7.18 3.87
N ASN A 164 6.94 -6.32 2.90
CA ASN A 164 6.55 -4.94 3.19
C ASN A 164 5.20 -4.84 3.91
N ARG A 165 4.29 -5.76 3.65
CA ARG A 165 2.99 -5.78 4.32
C ARG A 165 3.14 -6.16 5.78
N ASP A 166 3.86 -7.24 6.05
CA ASP A 166 4.09 -7.72 7.42
C ASP A 166 4.74 -6.64 8.29
N VAL A 167 5.81 -6.01 7.80
CA VAL A 167 6.55 -5.01 8.58
C VAL A 167 5.76 -3.72 8.78
N THR A 168 4.89 -3.35 7.85
CA THR A 168 4.04 -2.16 8.01
C THR A 168 2.81 -2.41 8.85
N GLU A 169 2.32 -3.67 8.91
CA GLU A 169 1.19 -4.09 9.75
C GLU A 169 1.58 -4.61 11.14
N MET A 170 2.88 -4.68 11.47
CA MET A 170 3.36 -5.25 12.73
C MET A 170 2.55 -4.71 13.91
N LYS A 171 2.20 -5.60 14.85
CA LYS A 171 1.43 -5.25 16.05
C LYS A 171 2.33 -4.99 17.26
N GLU A 172 3.57 -5.43 17.18
CA GLU A 172 4.63 -5.25 18.18
C GLU A 172 5.97 -5.06 17.48
N ILE A 173 6.89 -4.38 18.13
CA ILE A 173 8.23 -4.19 17.58
C ILE A 173 9.05 -5.46 17.87
N PRO A 174 9.62 -6.11 16.84
CA PRO A 174 10.47 -7.27 17.05
C PRO A 174 11.74 -6.88 17.81
N ASP A 175 12.16 -7.70 18.74
CA ASP A 175 13.43 -7.47 19.46
C ASP A 175 14.63 -7.46 18.51
N ARG A 176 14.63 -8.39 17.52
CA ARG A 176 15.72 -8.52 16.54
C ARG A 176 15.14 -8.60 15.14
N LEU A 177 15.73 -7.86 14.22
CA LEU A 177 15.34 -7.84 12.79
C LEU A 177 16.56 -7.99 11.88
N LEU A 178 16.52 -8.99 11.01
CA LEU A 178 17.46 -9.12 9.89
C LEU A 178 16.78 -8.73 8.59
N VAL A 179 17.32 -7.75 7.89
CA VAL A 179 16.79 -7.24 6.62
C VAL A 179 17.64 -7.76 5.47
N LEU A 180 17.00 -8.47 4.54
CA LEU A 180 17.65 -8.92 3.32
C LEU A 180 17.49 -7.87 2.22
N GLY A 181 18.55 -7.09 2.01
CA GLY A 181 18.60 -6.05 0.97
C GLY A 181 18.52 -4.63 1.50
N GLY A 182 19.30 -3.75 0.89
CA GLY A 182 19.44 -2.31 1.21
C GLY A 182 18.57 -1.40 0.34
N GLY A 183 17.42 -1.87 -0.13
CA GLY A 183 16.46 -1.05 -0.88
C GLY A 183 15.69 -0.08 0.03
N VAL A 184 14.90 0.82 -0.59
CA VAL A 184 14.19 1.91 0.13
C VAL A 184 13.37 1.37 1.29
N ILE A 185 12.52 0.37 1.06
CA ILE A 185 11.65 -0.20 2.09
C ILE A 185 12.47 -0.80 3.24
N GLY A 186 13.48 -1.61 2.90
CA GLY A 186 14.35 -2.26 3.89
C GLY A 186 15.03 -1.25 4.81
N VAL A 187 15.64 -0.20 4.22
CA VAL A 187 16.35 0.83 5.00
C VAL A 187 15.40 1.68 5.83
N GLU A 188 14.26 2.10 5.26
CA GLU A 188 13.26 2.87 6.01
C GLU A 188 12.70 2.08 7.20
N MET A 189 12.32 0.82 6.97
CA MET A 189 11.74 -0.01 8.02
C MET A 189 12.78 -0.44 9.07
N ALA A 190 14.01 -0.75 8.66
CA ALA A 190 15.11 -0.97 9.59
C ALA A 190 15.30 0.21 10.54
N GLN A 191 15.27 1.45 10.00
CA GLN A 191 15.38 2.66 10.81
C GLN A 191 14.18 2.83 11.75
N ALA A 192 12.95 2.61 11.26
CA ALA A 192 11.74 2.71 12.07
C ALA A 192 11.79 1.71 13.23
N VAL A 193 11.96 0.42 12.92
CA VAL A 193 11.98 -0.67 13.89
C VAL A 193 13.09 -0.47 14.93
N ARG A 194 14.31 -0.09 14.49
CA ARG A 194 15.43 0.19 15.41
C ARG A 194 15.12 1.32 16.38
N ARG A 195 14.51 2.41 15.89
CA ARG A 195 14.18 3.59 16.71
C ARG A 195 12.96 3.37 17.60
N LEU A 196 12.07 2.45 17.23
CA LEU A 196 10.91 2.07 18.04
C LEU A 196 11.23 1.03 19.12
N GLY A 197 12.50 0.59 19.24
CA GLY A 197 12.92 -0.17 20.40
C GLY A 197 13.56 -1.54 20.14
N ALA A 198 13.68 -1.98 18.89
CA ALA A 198 14.41 -3.22 18.59
C ALA A 198 15.85 -3.17 19.14
N SER A 199 16.28 -4.21 19.81
CA SER A 199 17.64 -4.29 20.38
C SER A 199 18.71 -4.44 19.30
N GLU A 200 18.38 -5.14 18.20
CA GLU A 200 19.29 -5.38 17.10
C GLU A 200 18.56 -5.30 15.75
N VAL A 201 19.12 -4.54 14.81
CA VAL A 201 18.71 -4.53 13.40
C VAL A 201 19.94 -4.63 12.52
N THR A 202 19.96 -5.63 11.65
CA THR A 202 21.05 -5.87 10.69
C THR A 202 20.49 -5.81 9.27
N ILE A 203 21.21 -5.14 8.35
CA ILE A 203 20.87 -5.04 6.92
C ILE A 203 21.93 -5.76 6.10
#